data_163f00e5fb3996d14d70814a35c42bc3
#
_entry.id   163f00e5fb3996d14d70814a35c42bc3
#
_cell.length_a   1.000
_cell.length_b   1.000
_cell.length_c   1.000
_cell.angle_alpha   90.00
_cell.angle_beta   90.00
_cell.angle_gamma   90.00
#
_symmetry.space_group_name_H-M   'P 1'
#
loop_
_entity.id
_entity.type
_entity.pdbx_description
1 polymer ?
#
loop_
_entity_poly.entity_id
_entity_poly.type
_entity_poly.pdbx_seq_one_letter_code
_entity_poly.pdbx_strand_id
1 'polypeptide(L)'
;VDYSFFSPPFKDLYTYSDDPRDLSNVTSSDEFYKHFRYLVPELFRVLKNGRLLSMHIMQGTTSIGKDGFLSIIDFRGELIRLFQESGFIFHAEKMIRKNPQLAAVRTKNVQLMHGQTKKDSSINRPGLADYVITFRKPGDNEVKIKNDIDFDLWCKLAEPVWMDINESDVISNFRKAKANKDEKHMTPTQLSVIRNCYLLWSNVGDVCFSPFGGVGSEGCQALKMDRKSINIELKNSYFNMNVHNHKAFDLEKNSVLTLF
;
A
#
# COMPACT_ATOMS: atom_id res chain seq x y z
N VAL A 1 11.85 2.69 -14.35
CA VAL A 1 10.38 2.65 -14.25
C VAL A 1 9.85 4.06 -14.10
N ASP A 2 8.58 4.26 -14.51
CA ASP A 2 7.98 5.60 -14.56
C ASP A 2 7.24 5.96 -13.27
N TYR A 3 6.68 4.98 -12.59
CA TYR A 3 6.02 5.16 -11.30
C TYR A 3 6.15 3.88 -10.47
N SER A 4 6.21 4.01 -9.16
CA SER A 4 6.13 2.85 -8.25
C SER A 4 5.01 3.06 -7.25
N PHE A 5 4.19 2.02 -7.05
CA PHE A 5 3.17 1.99 -6.00
C PHE A 5 3.19 0.62 -5.33
N PHE A 6 3.21 0.60 -4.01
CA PHE A 6 3.16 -0.64 -3.23
C PHE A 6 2.71 -0.41 -1.79
N SER A 7 2.31 -1.49 -1.14
CA SER A 7 2.15 -1.57 0.31
C SER A 7 3.27 -2.47 0.85
N PRO A 8 4.18 -1.95 1.68
CA PRO A 8 5.24 -2.78 2.24
C PRO A 8 4.65 -3.80 3.23
N PRO A 9 5.33 -4.91 3.51
CA PRO A 9 4.94 -5.78 4.61
C PRO A 9 4.96 -4.99 5.91
N PHE A 10 3.93 -5.18 6.74
CA PHE A 10 3.84 -4.53 8.04
C PHE A 10 4.51 -5.42 9.07
N LYS A 11 5.53 -4.88 9.73
CA LYS A 11 6.18 -5.55 10.84
C LYS A 11 5.15 -5.98 11.90
N ASP A 12 5.30 -7.19 12.41
CA ASP A 12 4.54 -7.75 13.53
C ASP A 12 3.01 -7.89 13.35
N LEU A 13 2.47 -7.49 12.17
CA LEU A 13 1.04 -7.62 11.92
C LEU A 13 0.70 -8.98 11.31
N TYR A 14 1.54 -9.47 10.39
CA TYR A 14 1.27 -10.73 9.67
C TYR A 14 2.58 -11.41 9.29
N THR A 15 2.64 -12.74 9.48
CA THR A 15 3.64 -13.60 8.87
C THR A 15 3.11 -14.04 7.50
N TYR A 16 3.81 -13.69 6.42
CA TYR A 16 3.38 -14.00 5.06
C TYR A 16 3.92 -15.34 4.58
N SER A 17 5.13 -15.70 4.98
CA SER A 17 5.77 -16.97 4.62
C SER A 17 6.81 -17.38 5.67
N ASP A 18 7.28 -18.63 5.58
CA ASP A 18 8.41 -19.13 6.39
C ASP A 18 9.78 -18.85 5.74
N ASP A 19 9.80 -18.07 4.65
CA ASP A 19 11.05 -17.74 3.94
C ASP A 19 11.85 -16.71 4.77
N PRO A 20 13.14 -16.97 5.07
CA PRO A 20 13.98 -16.03 5.84
C PRO A 20 14.20 -14.69 5.15
N ARG A 21 13.91 -14.58 3.84
CA ARG A 21 13.96 -13.32 3.09
C ARG A 21 12.69 -12.48 3.22
N ASP A 22 11.64 -13.01 3.85
CA ASP A 22 10.40 -12.29 4.07
C ASP A 22 10.58 -11.26 5.18
N LEU A 23 10.43 -9.98 4.84
CA LEU A 23 10.55 -8.85 5.77
C LEU A 23 9.54 -8.89 6.91
N SER A 24 8.47 -9.66 6.81
CA SER A 24 7.51 -9.84 7.90
C SER A 24 8.00 -10.76 9.02
N ASN A 25 9.05 -11.54 8.77
CA ASN A 25 9.61 -12.49 9.75
C ASN A 25 10.63 -11.87 10.70
N VAL A 26 10.90 -10.58 10.58
CA VAL A 26 11.83 -9.87 11.47
C VAL A 26 11.30 -9.76 12.89
N THR A 27 12.17 -9.87 13.86
CA THR A 27 11.81 -9.91 15.29
C THR A 27 11.77 -8.52 15.94
N SER A 28 12.39 -7.51 15.32
CA SER A 28 12.44 -6.15 15.86
C SER A 28 12.21 -5.08 14.78
N SER A 29 11.81 -3.87 15.22
CA SER A 29 11.68 -2.71 14.31
C SER A 29 13.01 -2.37 13.67
N ASP A 30 14.09 -2.40 14.43
CA ASP A 30 15.42 -2.04 13.95
C ASP A 30 15.89 -3.01 12.86
N GLU A 31 15.60 -4.31 13.04
CA GLU A 31 15.88 -5.33 12.02
C GLU A 31 15.07 -5.08 10.75
N PHE A 32 13.78 -4.75 10.88
CA PHE A 32 12.94 -4.39 9.74
C PHE A 32 13.56 -3.23 8.95
N TYR A 33 13.86 -2.11 9.61
CA TYR A 33 14.43 -0.95 8.94
C TYR A 33 15.83 -1.23 8.39
N LYS A 34 16.64 -2.04 9.08
CA LYS A 34 17.93 -2.48 8.56
C LYS A 34 17.80 -3.20 7.22
N HIS A 35 16.85 -4.14 7.11
CA HIS A 35 16.60 -4.87 5.87
C HIS A 35 15.95 -3.97 4.81
N PHE A 36 15.00 -3.13 5.20
CA PHE A 36 14.32 -2.23 4.28
C PHE A 36 15.27 -1.20 3.65
N ARG A 37 16.33 -0.81 4.36
CA ARG A 37 17.41 0.07 3.85
C ARG A 37 18.12 -0.49 2.60
N TYR A 38 18.12 -1.77 2.36
CA TYR A 38 18.67 -2.34 1.13
C TYR A 38 17.73 -2.16 -0.07
N LEU A 39 16.44 -2.09 0.15
CA LEU A 39 15.45 -1.89 -0.92
C LEU A 39 15.43 -0.44 -1.42
N VAL A 40 15.55 0.55 -0.52
CA VAL A 40 15.36 1.96 -0.87
C VAL A 40 16.34 2.48 -1.94
N PRO A 41 17.66 2.17 -1.89
CA PRO A 41 18.60 2.52 -2.97
C PRO A 41 18.25 1.88 -4.32
N GLU A 42 17.72 0.65 -4.31
CA GLU A 42 17.30 -0.02 -5.54
C GLU A 42 16.04 0.63 -6.13
N LEU A 43 15.08 1.04 -5.30
CA LEU A 43 13.94 1.84 -5.72
C LEU A 43 14.40 3.17 -6.32
N PHE A 44 15.37 3.82 -5.68
CA PHE A 44 15.97 5.06 -6.20
C PHE A 44 16.65 4.83 -7.54
N ARG A 45 17.40 3.75 -7.68
CA ARG A 45 18.12 3.41 -8.91
C ARG A 45 17.17 3.17 -10.09
N VAL A 46 16.11 2.38 -9.90
CA VAL A 46 15.22 1.97 -11.00
C VAL A 46 14.18 3.03 -11.38
N LEU A 47 13.84 3.94 -10.47
CA LEU A 47 12.91 5.03 -10.75
C LEU A 47 13.60 6.08 -11.64
N LYS A 48 12.94 6.56 -12.68
CA LYS A 48 13.43 7.67 -13.52
C LYS A 48 13.52 8.97 -12.73
N ASN A 49 14.43 9.86 -13.11
CA ASN A 49 14.56 11.18 -12.50
C ASN A 49 13.26 11.98 -12.61
N GLY A 50 12.95 12.76 -11.59
CA GLY A 50 11.73 13.56 -11.54
C GLY A 50 10.43 12.78 -11.38
N ARG A 51 10.48 11.44 -11.36
CA ARG A 51 9.31 10.57 -11.21
C ARG A 51 9.03 10.24 -9.75
N LEU A 52 7.86 9.65 -9.48
CA LEU A 52 7.33 9.49 -8.15
C LEU A 52 7.18 8.02 -7.75
N LEU A 53 7.19 7.83 -6.44
CA LEU A 53 6.95 6.56 -5.76
C LEU A 53 5.96 6.80 -4.62
N SER A 54 4.93 5.99 -4.51
CA SER A 54 3.96 6.05 -3.42
C SER A 54 3.89 4.74 -2.64
N MET A 55 3.74 4.86 -1.33
CA MET A 55 3.51 3.71 -0.44
C MET A 55 2.19 3.87 0.29
N HIS A 56 1.37 2.82 0.28
CA HIS A 56 0.19 2.71 1.13
C HIS A 56 0.58 2.03 2.44
N ILE A 57 0.39 2.73 3.54
CA ILE A 57 0.82 2.30 4.87
C ILE A 57 -0.23 2.62 5.94
N MET A 58 -0.09 2.00 7.10
CA MET A 58 -0.80 2.32 8.34
C MET A 58 0.18 2.39 9.51
N GLN A 59 -0.20 3.09 10.58
CA GLN A 59 0.56 3.10 11.82
C GLN A 59 0.44 1.76 12.55
N GLY A 60 1.51 1.33 13.19
CA GLY A 60 1.48 0.20 14.10
C GLY A 60 0.87 0.54 15.46
N THR A 61 0.57 -0.47 16.26
CA THR A 61 0.13 -0.30 17.64
C THR A 61 0.80 -1.31 18.55
N THR A 62 1.08 -0.91 19.81
CA THR A 62 1.49 -1.82 20.86
C THR A 62 0.29 -2.48 21.55
N SER A 63 0.55 -3.54 22.29
CA SER A 63 -0.44 -4.24 23.11
C SER A 63 0.09 -4.48 24.52
N ILE A 64 -0.79 -4.53 25.52
CA ILE A 64 -0.39 -4.79 26.91
C ILE A 64 0.31 -6.14 27.04
N GLY A 65 -0.22 -7.17 26.35
CA GLY A 65 0.31 -8.54 26.50
C GLY A 65 1.71 -8.73 25.93
N LYS A 66 2.07 -8.00 24.86
CA LYS A 66 3.38 -8.10 24.19
C LYS A 66 4.36 -7.02 24.68
N ASP A 67 3.89 -5.79 24.81
CA ASP A 67 4.74 -4.62 24.97
C ASP A 67 4.63 -4.00 26.39
N GLY A 68 3.68 -4.44 27.20
CA GLY A 68 3.43 -3.94 28.55
C GLY A 68 2.67 -2.60 28.60
N PHE A 69 2.42 -1.96 27.47
CA PHE A 69 1.71 -0.67 27.37
C PHE A 69 0.96 -0.52 26.06
N LEU A 70 0.06 0.47 26.01
CA LEU A 70 -0.73 0.81 24.81
C LEU A 70 -0.17 2.09 24.19
N SER A 71 0.20 2.03 22.91
CA SER A 71 0.72 3.18 22.16
C SER A 71 0.49 3.01 20.66
N ILE A 72 0.78 4.08 19.91
CA ILE A 72 0.91 4.09 18.45
C ILE A 72 2.41 4.03 18.11
N ILE A 73 2.78 3.17 17.16
CA ILE A 73 4.13 3.08 16.63
C ILE A 73 4.20 3.96 15.37
N ASP A 74 5.12 4.93 15.36
CA ASP A 74 5.28 5.85 14.22
C ASP A 74 6.00 5.18 13.05
N PHE A 75 5.35 4.22 12.39
CA PHE A 75 5.87 3.57 11.20
C PHE A 75 6.01 4.54 10.01
N ARG A 76 5.06 5.47 9.89
CA ARG A 76 5.03 6.48 8.83
C ARG A 76 6.23 7.42 8.91
N GLY A 77 6.50 7.99 10.08
CA GLY A 77 7.61 8.92 10.25
C GLY A 77 8.97 8.27 10.02
N GLU A 78 9.14 7.02 10.45
CA GLU A 78 10.35 6.26 10.20
C GLU A 78 10.60 6.01 8.70
N LEU A 79 9.57 5.63 7.94
CA LEU A 79 9.69 5.46 6.50
C LEU A 79 10.00 6.78 5.79
N ILE A 80 9.37 7.89 6.19
CA ILE A 80 9.66 9.20 5.60
C ILE A 80 11.14 9.56 5.80
N ARG A 81 11.67 9.41 7.02
CA ARG A 81 13.09 9.68 7.32
C ARG A 81 14.01 8.79 6.48
N LEU A 82 13.71 7.50 6.42
CA LEU A 82 14.50 6.52 5.67
C LEU A 82 14.62 6.86 4.18
N PHE A 83 13.51 7.26 3.55
CA PHE A 83 13.52 7.65 2.14
C PHE A 83 14.24 8.98 1.92
N GLN A 84 14.06 9.97 2.81
CA GLN A 84 14.77 11.24 2.73
C GLN A 84 16.29 11.06 2.90
N GLU A 85 16.74 10.23 3.84
CA GLU A 85 18.15 9.86 4.01
C GLU A 85 18.74 9.21 2.76
N SER A 86 17.93 8.52 1.98
CA SER A 86 18.32 7.89 0.72
C SER A 86 18.24 8.82 -0.50
N GLY A 87 17.96 10.11 -0.29
CA GLY A 87 17.98 11.13 -1.33
C GLY A 87 16.63 11.41 -2.00
N PHE A 88 15.55 10.77 -1.58
CA PHE A 88 14.21 11.10 -2.06
C PHE A 88 13.69 12.41 -1.44
N ILE A 89 12.85 13.11 -2.20
CA ILE A 89 12.09 14.28 -1.72
C ILE A 89 10.72 13.79 -1.24
N PHE A 90 10.36 14.06 0.01
CA PHE A 90 8.99 13.82 0.49
C PHE A 90 8.06 14.82 -0.22
N HIS A 91 7.20 14.31 -1.09
CA HIS A 91 6.45 15.10 -2.07
C HIS A 91 5.01 15.36 -1.64
N ALA A 92 4.31 14.33 -1.20
CA ALA A 92 2.89 14.42 -0.86
C ALA A 92 2.48 13.36 0.15
N GLU A 93 1.36 13.63 0.82
CA GLU A 93 0.70 12.67 1.70
C GLU A 93 -0.81 12.74 1.50
N LYS A 94 -1.46 11.59 1.57
CA LYS A 94 -2.92 11.43 1.64
C LYS A 94 -3.28 10.60 2.86
N MET A 95 -4.27 11.04 3.62
CA MET A 95 -4.91 10.21 4.63
C MET A 95 -6.11 9.50 4.02
N ILE A 96 -6.31 8.24 4.40
CA ILE A 96 -7.49 7.46 4.02
C ILE A 96 -8.30 7.23 5.28
N ARG A 97 -9.53 7.71 5.27
CA ARG A 97 -10.45 7.50 6.40
C ARG A 97 -10.76 6.01 6.56
N LYS A 98 -10.67 5.52 7.79
CA LYS A 98 -11.09 4.17 8.19
C LYS A 98 -12.26 4.25 9.14
N ASN A 99 -13.17 3.26 9.08
CA ASN A 99 -14.27 3.19 10.02
C ASN A 99 -13.79 2.65 11.38
N PRO A 100 -13.83 3.45 12.47
CA PRO A 100 -13.31 3.03 13.77
C PRO A 100 -14.12 1.89 14.40
N GLN A 101 -15.40 1.78 14.09
CA GLN A 101 -16.25 0.69 14.60
C GLN A 101 -15.88 -0.65 13.94
N LEU A 102 -15.65 -0.65 12.62
CA LEU A 102 -15.17 -1.85 11.91
C LEU A 102 -13.79 -2.25 12.42
N ALA A 103 -12.90 -1.29 12.65
CA ALA A 103 -11.59 -1.56 13.23
C ALA A 103 -11.71 -2.17 14.63
N ALA A 104 -12.56 -1.62 15.51
CA ALA A 104 -12.79 -2.14 16.86
C ALA A 104 -13.30 -3.59 16.85
N VAL A 105 -14.28 -3.90 15.98
CA VAL A 105 -14.84 -5.25 15.85
C VAL A 105 -13.80 -6.24 15.31
N ARG A 106 -13.03 -5.86 14.29
CA ARG A 106 -12.04 -6.74 13.66
C ARG A 106 -10.85 -7.03 14.59
N THR A 107 -10.37 -6.03 15.32
CA THR A 107 -9.15 -6.14 16.12
C THR A 107 -9.43 -6.46 17.59
N LYS A 108 -10.70 -6.34 18.05
CA LYS A 108 -11.10 -6.43 19.47
C LYS A 108 -10.28 -5.50 20.38
N ASN A 109 -9.81 -4.39 19.83
CA ASN A 109 -8.92 -3.47 20.52
C ASN A 109 -9.72 -2.61 21.52
N VAL A 110 -9.43 -2.78 22.81
CA VAL A 110 -10.10 -2.04 23.89
C VAL A 110 -9.99 -0.52 23.77
N GLN A 111 -8.90 -0.01 23.17
CA GLN A 111 -8.71 1.42 22.94
C GLN A 111 -9.76 2.04 21.99
N LEU A 112 -10.40 1.23 21.16
CA LEU A 112 -11.43 1.66 20.21
C LEU A 112 -12.86 1.39 20.70
N MET A 113 -13.03 0.72 21.85
CA MET A 113 -14.34 0.31 22.33
C MET A 113 -15.04 1.46 23.07
N HIS A 114 -16.26 1.79 22.65
CA HIS A 114 -17.08 2.81 23.33
C HIS A 114 -17.27 2.53 24.82
N GLY A 115 -17.48 1.26 25.21
CA GLY A 115 -17.62 0.90 26.62
C GLY A 115 -16.41 1.25 27.50
N GLN A 116 -15.23 1.38 26.90
CA GLN A 116 -14.01 1.77 27.64
C GLN A 116 -14.03 3.25 28.02
N THR A 117 -14.69 4.12 27.24
CA THR A 117 -14.82 5.56 27.57
C THR A 117 -15.52 5.77 28.92
N LYS A 118 -16.43 4.85 29.30
CA LYS A 118 -17.15 4.92 30.59
C LYS A 118 -16.36 4.36 31.76
N LYS A 119 -15.31 3.57 31.50
CA LYS A 119 -14.46 2.97 32.54
C LYS A 119 -13.23 3.83 32.78
N ASP A 120 -12.47 4.06 31.74
CA ASP A 120 -11.27 4.89 31.74
C ASP A 120 -11.01 5.39 30.32
N SER A 121 -11.34 6.64 30.09
CA SER A 121 -11.16 7.29 28.78
C SER A 121 -9.71 7.61 28.47
N SER A 122 -8.81 7.57 29.44
CA SER A 122 -7.37 7.88 29.24
C SER A 122 -6.67 6.87 28.34
N ILE A 123 -7.19 5.65 28.22
CA ILE A 123 -6.65 4.62 27.34
C ILE A 123 -7.32 4.58 25.96
N ASN A 124 -8.39 5.36 25.75
CA ASN A 124 -9.03 5.41 24.44
C ASN A 124 -8.20 6.23 23.45
N ARG A 125 -8.30 5.85 22.18
CA ARG A 125 -7.77 6.60 21.07
C ARG A 125 -8.75 6.62 19.89
N PRO A 126 -8.67 7.61 19.00
CA PRO A 126 -9.39 7.55 17.73
C PRO A 126 -8.92 6.38 16.85
N GLY A 127 -9.72 6.03 15.86
CA GLY A 127 -9.32 5.10 14.80
C GLY A 127 -8.06 5.62 14.08
N LEU A 128 -7.21 4.69 13.64
CA LEU A 128 -6.07 5.04 12.81
C LEU A 128 -6.50 5.16 11.36
N ALA A 129 -5.99 6.19 10.68
CA ALA A 129 -6.08 6.31 9.24
C ALA A 129 -5.04 5.38 8.57
N ASP A 130 -5.29 5.03 7.31
CA ASP A 130 -4.20 4.62 6.43
C ASP A 130 -3.62 5.87 5.75
N TYR A 131 -2.43 5.75 5.22
CA TYR A 131 -1.71 6.83 4.55
C TYR A 131 -1.20 6.37 3.19
N VAL A 132 -1.25 7.27 2.21
CA VAL A 132 -0.41 7.17 1.02
C VAL A 132 0.67 8.23 1.17
N ILE A 133 1.92 7.80 1.38
CA ILE A 133 3.09 8.69 1.39
C ILE A 133 3.79 8.61 0.05
N THR A 134 4.07 9.78 -0.54
CA THR A 134 4.60 9.88 -1.89
C THR A 134 5.94 10.60 -1.89
N PHE A 135 6.90 10.02 -2.57
CA PHE A 135 8.25 10.54 -2.74
C PHE A 135 8.52 10.85 -4.20
N ARG A 136 9.39 11.82 -4.44
CA ARG A 136 9.89 12.18 -5.75
C ARG A 136 11.39 11.95 -5.82
N LYS A 137 11.85 11.29 -6.89
CA LYS A 137 13.28 11.25 -7.19
C LYS A 137 13.74 12.60 -7.69
N PRO A 138 14.83 13.21 -7.17
CA PRO A 138 15.39 14.45 -7.70
C PRO A 138 15.71 14.36 -9.18
N GLY A 139 15.86 15.53 -9.81
CA GLY A 139 16.20 15.68 -11.23
C GLY A 139 14.97 16.05 -12.09
N ASP A 140 15.25 16.29 -13.36
CA ASP A 140 14.23 16.68 -14.32
C ASP A 140 13.44 15.48 -14.82
N ASN A 141 12.14 15.69 -15.01
CA ASN A 141 11.25 14.70 -15.61
C ASN A 141 11.24 14.89 -17.13
N GLU A 142 11.92 14.02 -17.84
CA GLU A 142 12.00 14.06 -19.31
C GLU A 142 10.63 13.96 -19.99
N VAL A 143 9.75 13.12 -19.43
CA VAL A 143 8.39 12.94 -19.91
C VAL A 143 7.41 13.46 -18.85
N LYS A 144 6.90 14.66 -19.06
CA LYS A 144 5.95 15.30 -18.14
C LYS A 144 4.71 14.44 -17.95
N ILE A 145 4.26 14.34 -16.70
CA ILE A 145 2.98 13.70 -16.40
C ILE A 145 1.87 14.68 -16.78
N LYS A 146 1.02 14.25 -17.70
CA LYS A 146 -0.12 15.02 -18.19
C LYS A 146 -1.36 14.16 -18.00
N ASN A 147 -2.19 14.53 -17.05
CA ASN A 147 -3.44 13.85 -16.79
C ASN A 147 -4.60 14.68 -17.30
N ASP A 148 -5.49 14.03 -18.05
CA ASP A 148 -6.75 14.61 -18.49
C ASP A 148 -7.85 14.26 -17.46
N ILE A 149 -7.65 14.82 -16.26
CA ILE A 149 -8.59 14.65 -15.13
C ILE A 149 -9.51 15.87 -15.15
N ASP A 150 -10.84 15.65 -15.18
CA ASP A 150 -11.79 16.73 -15.03
C ASP A 150 -11.66 17.45 -13.67
N PHE A 151 -12.13 18.68 -13.61
CA PHE A 151 -11.94 19.54 -12.45
C PHE A 151 -12.57 18.97 -11.18
N ASP A 152 -13.76 18.36 -11.26
CA ASP A 152 -14.47 17.83 -10.10
C ASP A 152 -13.76 16.61 -9.51
N LEU A 153 -13.26 15.73 -10.39
CA LEU A 153 -12.45 14.60 -9.97
C LEU A 153 -11.12 15.08 -9.40
N TRP A 154 -10.49 16.09 -10.03
CA TRP A 154 -9.26 16.67 -9.49
C TRP A 154 -9.46 17.23 -8.08
N CYS A 155 -10.54 17.96 -7.83
CA CYS A 155 -10.86 18.48 -6.50
C CYS A 155 -10.91 17.35 -5.45
N LYS A 156 -11.60 16.25 -5.75
CA LYS A 156 -11.67 15.08 -4.86
C LYS A 156 -10.31 14.43 -4.64
N LEU A 157 -9.52 14.29 -5.69
CA LEU A 157 -8.18 13.70 -5.59
C LEU A 157 -7.20 14.62 -4.86
N ALA A 158 -7.39 15.95 -4.95
CA ALA A 158 -6.55 16.93 -4.28
C ALA A 158 -6.80 17.06 -2.77
N GLU A 159 -7.97 16.62 -2.28
CA GLU A 159 -8.27 16.67 -0.84
C GLU A 159 -7.20 15.92 -0.02
N PRO A 160 -6.79 16.45 1.15
CA PRO A 160 -5.78 15.80 1.99
C PRO A 160 -6.26 14.50 2.61
N VAL A 161 -7.58 14.32 2.73
CA VAL A 161 -8.21 13.12 3.30
C VAL A 161 -9.19 12.53 2.30
N TRP A 162 -8.94 11.29 1.87
CA TRP A 162 -9.90 10.54 1.06
C TRP A 162 -10.93 9.87 1.95
N MET A 163 -12.17 10.38 1.92
CA MET A 163 -13.27 9.97 2.78
C MET A 163 -14.08 8.81 2.21
N ASP A 164 -14.06 8.62 0.90
CA ASP A 164 -14.94 7.77 0.10
C ASP A 164 -14.31 6.44 -0.33
N ILE A 165 -13.13 6.11 0.18
CA ILE A 165 -12.48 4.82 -0.12
C ILE A 165 -13.27 3.67 0.51
N ASN A 166 -13.80 2.80 -0.35
CA ASN A 166 -14.48 1.58 0.09
C ASN A 166 -13.45 0.52 0.51
N GLU A 167 -13.46 0.15 1.80
CA GLU A 167 -12.53 -0.84 2.36
C GLU A 167 -12.65 -2.24 1.74
N SER A 168 -13.76 -2.55 1.06
CA SER A 168 -13.99 -3.83 0.38
C SER A 168 -13.66 -3.80 -1.12
N ASP A 169 -13.25 -2.65 -1.66
CA ASP A 169 -12.84 -2.52 -3.07
C ASP A 169 -11.44 -3.10 -3.28
N VAL A 170 -11.35 -4.42 -3.28
CA VAL A 170 -10.11 -5.19 -3.42
C VAL A 170 -10.26 -6.28 -4.48
N ILE A 171 -9.15 -6.78 -4.99
CA ILE A 171 -9.16 -7.87 -5.96
C ILE A 171 -9.87 -9.11 -5.39
N SER A 172 -10.84 -9.67 -6.11
CA SER A 172 -11.80 -10.64 -5.58
C SER A 172 -11.19 -12.00 -5.21
N ASN A 173 -10.18 -12.44 -5.93
CA ASN A 173 -9.61 -13.79 -5.82
C ASN A 173 -8.54 -13.94 -4.73
N PHE A 174 -8.20 -12.89 -4.00
CA PHE A 174 -7.07 -12.90 -3.06
C PHE A 174 -7.15 -13.99 -1.97
N ARG A 175 -8.37 -14.37 -1.56
CA ARG A 175 -8.58 -15.40 -0.52
C ARG A 175 -8.13 -16.78 -0.96
N LYS A 176 -8.15 -17.08 -2.27
CA LYS A 176 -7.73 -18.37 -2.83
C LYS A 176 -6.21 -18.58 -2.78
N ALA A 177 -5.45 -17.50 -2.69
CA ALA A 177 -3.98 -17.57 -2.62
C ALA A 177 -3.45 -17.87 -1.20
N LYS A 178 -4.31 -17.80 -0.19
CA LYS A 178 -3.93 -18.00 1.22
C LYS A 178 -3.69 -19.47 1.50
N ALA A 179 -2.48 -19.82 1.90
CA ALA A 179 -2.09 -21.21 2.21
C ALA A 179 -2.30 -21.57 3.69
N ASN A 180 -2.17 -20.61 4.62
CA ASN A 180 -2.15 -20.85 6.07
C ASN A 180 -3.22 -20.06 6.82
N LYS A 181 -3.55 -20.51 8.06
CA LYS A 181 -4.54 -19.86 8.93
C LYS A 181 -4.12 -18.45 9.36
N ASP A 182 -2.83 -18.17 9.45
CA ASP A 182 -2.29 -16.90 9.94
C ASP A 182 -2.47 -15.76 8.92
N GLU A 183 -2.68 -16.08 7.65
CA GLU A 183 -2.96 -15.12 6.58
C GLU A 183 -4.42 -14.60 6.56
N LYS A 184 -5.25 -15.02 7.52
CA LYS A 184 -6.70 -14.72 7.51
C LYS A 184 -7.04 -13.23 7.49
N HIS A 185 -6.18 -12.39 8.05
CA HIS A 185 -6.45 -10.96 8.20
C HIS A 185 -5.85 -10.09 7.09
N MET A 186 -5.07 -10.70 6.20
CA MET A 186 -4.42 -10.00 5.10
C MET A 186 -5.45 -9.54 4.07
N THR A 187 -5.44 -8.26 3.77
CA THR A 187 -6.31 -7.66 2.75
C THR A 187 -5.42 -6.89 1.77
N PRO A 188 -5.56 -7.14 0.46
CA PRO A 188 -4.85 -6.35 -0.55
C PRO A 188 -5.23 -4.87 -0.46
N THR A 189 -4.38 -4.01 -1.02
CA THR A 189 -4.67 -2.58 -1.15
C THR A 189 -5.94 -2.37 -1.98
N GLN A 190 -6.75 -1.38 -1.57
CA GLN A 190 -7.98 -1.02 -2.27
C GLN A 190 -7.65 -0.52 -3.69
N LEU A 191 -8.38 -1.03 -4.67
CA LEU A 191 -8.18 -0.71 -6.09
C LEU A 191 -8.39 0.78 -6.39
N SER A 192 -9.33 1.41 -5.70
CA SER A 192 -9.58 2.85 -5.79
C SER A 192 -8.40 3.69 -5.30
N VAL A 193 -7.68 3.27 -4.26
CA VAL A 193 -6.45 3.95 -3.79
C VAL A 193 -5.37 3.90 -4.86
N ILE A 194 -5.13 2.72 -5.43
CA ILE A 194 -4.15 2.52 -6.50
C ILE A 194 -4.53 3.35 -7.73
N ARG A 195 -5.80 3.29 -8.15
CA ARG A 195 -6.35 4.07 -9.26
C ARG A 195 -6.11 5.57 -9.08
N ASN A 196 -6.43 6.10 -7.91
CA ASN A 196 -6.29 7.52 -7.62
C ASN A 196 -4.82 7.96 -7.71
N CYS A 197 -3.88 7.14 -7.22
CA CYS A 197 -2.45 7.39 -7.34
C CYS A 197 -1.97 7.34 -8.81
N TYR A 198 -2.44 6.38 -9.59
CA TYR A 198 -2.09 6.28 -11.02
C TYR A 198 -2.64 7.47 -11.83
N LEU A 199 -3.85 7.94 -11.53
CA LEU A 199 -4.40 9.15 -12.12
C LEU A 199 -3.56 10.39 -11.82
N LEU A 200 -3.12 10.55 -10.58
CA LEU A 200 -2.35 11.73 -10.17
C LEU A 200 -0.92 11.73 -10.71
N TRP A 201 -0.25 10.55 -10.77
CA TRP A 201 1.21 10.52 -10.85
C TRP A 201 1.79 9.61 -11.93
N SER A 202 0.97 9.15 -12.90
CA SER A 202 1.45 8.38 -14.06
C SER A 202 0.69 8.70 -15.32
N ASN A 203 1.37 8.55 -16.48
CA ASN A 203 0.74 8.65 -17.80
C ASN A 203 0.22 7.29 -18.28
N VAL A 204 -0.69 7.30 -19.24
CA VAL A 204 -0.99 6.13 -20.08
C VAL A 204 0.30 5.64 -20.74
N GLY A 205 0.52 4.33 -20.77
CA GLY A 205 1.73 3.70 -21.32
C GLY A 205 2.93 3.65 -20.37
N ASP A 206 2.90 4.34 -19.24
CA ASP A 206 3.96 4.31 -18.23
C ASP A 206 4.15 2.90 -17.63
N VAL A 207 5.38 2.59 -17.25
CA VAL A 207 5.74 1.36 -16.53
C VAL A 207 5.59 1.58 -15.03
N CYS A 208 4.56 0.94 -14.44
CA CYS A 208 4.30 0.94 -13.02
C CYS A 208 4.96 -0.28 -12.35
N PHE A 209 5.60 -0.06 -11.21
CA PHE A 209 6.40 -1.06 -10.51
C PHE A 209 5.92 -1.28 -9.08
N SER A 210 5.80 -2.56 -8.67
CA SER A 210 5.59 -2.95 -7.28
C SER A 210 6.64 -3.99 -6.85
N PRO A 211 7.49 -3.70 -5.84
CA PRO A 211 8.44 -4.65 -5.27
C PRO A 211 7.77 -5.69 -4.34
N PHE A 212 6.50 -5.48 -3.99
CA PHE A 212 5.68 -6.36 -3.17
C PHE A 212 4.36 -6.60 -3.89
N GLY A 213 4.40 -7.34 -4.99
CA GLY A 213 3.29 -7.49 -5.93
C GLY A 213 2.07 -8.23 -5.38
N GLY A 214 2.22 -9.00 -4.31
CA GLY A 214 1.14 -9.74 -3.69
C GLY A 214 0.36 -10.58 -4.72
N VAL A 215 -0.95 -10.47 -4.66
CA VAL A 215 -1.86 -11.12 -5.62
C VAL A 215 -2.11 -10.30 -6.90
N GLY A 216 -1.39 -9.18 -7.08
CA GLY A 216 -1.38 -8.40 -8.33
C GLY A 216 -2.33 -7.22 -8.39
N SER A 217 -2.79 -6.66 -7.27
CA SER A 217 -3.72 -5.53 -7.27
C SER A 217 -3.19 -4.33 -8.04
N GLU A 218 -1.94 -3.94 -7.79
CA GLU A 218 -1.26 -2.82 -8.41
C GLU A 218 -1.10 -3.04 -9.92
N GLY A 219 -0.67 -4.22 -10.31
CA GLY A 219 -0.45 -4.56 -11.70
C GLY A 219 -1.74 -4.66 -12.50
N CYS A 220 -2.76 -5.32 -11.97
CA CYS A 220 -4.07 -5.41 -12.60
C CYS A 220 -4.71 -4.01 -12.78
N GLN A 221 -4.56 -3.14 -11.76
CA GLN A 221 -5.05 -1.77 -11.86
C GLN A 221 -4.26 -0.95 -12.89
N ALA A 222 -2.94 -1.19 -13.03
CA ALA A 222 -2.13 -0.57 -14.06
C ALA A 222 -2.62 -0.96 -15.46
N LEU A 223 -2.81 -2.27 -15.71
CA LEU A 223 -3.32 -2.77 -16.99
C LEU A 223 -4.72 -2.24 -17.33
N LYS A 224 -5.61 -2.19 -16.33
CA LYS A 224 -6.96 -1.63 -16.49
C LYS A 224 -6.96 -0.17 -16.94
N MET A 225 -5.92 0.56 -16.59
CA MET A 225 -5.75 1.97 -16.89
C MET A 225 -4.75 2.23 -18.04
N ASP A 226 -4.45 1.23 -18.87
CA ASP A 226 -3.53 1.32 -20.00
C ASP A 226 -2.07 1.66 -19.63
N ARG A 227 -1.62 1.24 -18.44
CA ARG A 227 -0.23 1.26 -18.04
C ARG A 227 0.37 -0.13 -18.21
N LYS A 228 1.71 -0.19 -18.23
CA LYS A 228 2.46 -1.45 -18.15
C LYS A 228 2.77 -1.76 -16.70
N SER A 229 2.96 -3.03 -16.36
CA SER A 229 3.23 -3.44 -14.98
C SER A 229 4.45 -4.35 -14.87
N ILE A 230 5.23 -4.12 -13.81
CA ILE A 230 6.28 -5.02 -13.33
C ILE A 230 6.02 -5.27 -11.83
N ASN A 231 5.83 -6.52 -11.45
CA ASN A 231 5.61 -6.93 -10.07
C ASN A 231 6.65 -7.95 -9.64
N ILE A 232 7.16 -7.81 -8.42
CA ILE A 232 8.01 -8.80 -7.76
C ILE A 232 7.21 -9.38 -6.59
N GLU A 233 7.21 -10.70 -6.45
CA GLU A 233 6.55 -11.39 -5.35
C GLU A 233 7.39 -12.59 -4.92
N LEU A 234 7.66 -12.69 -3.62
CA LEU A 234 8.48 -13.75 -3.03
C LEU A 234 7.69 -15.05 -2.83
N LYS A 235 6.43 -14.94 -2.41
CA LYS A 235 5.60 -16.09 -2.07
C LYS A 235 4.98 -16.72 -3.31
N ASN A 236 5.33 -17.98 -3.61
CA ASN A 236 4.89 -18.69 -4.80
C ASN A 236 3.37 -18.73 -5.00
N SER A 237 2.58 -18.91 -3.95
CA SER A 237 1.11 -18.94 -4.06
C SER A 237 0.56 -17.59 -4.48
N TYR A 238 1.14 -16.49 -4.00
CA TYR A 238 0.77 -15.12 -4.37
C TYR A 238 1.26 -14.79 -5.77
N PHE A 239 2.49 -15.17 -6.11
CA PHE A 239 3.02 -15.01 -7.47
C PHE A 239 2.14 -15.70 -8.50
N ASN A 240 1.76 -16.97 -8.27
CA ASN A 240 0.89 -17.70 -9.18
C ASN A 240 -0.49 -17.04 -9.33
N MET A 241 -1.05 -16.52 -8.23
CA MET A 241 -2.32 -15.77 -8.27
C MET A 241 -2.15 -14.44 -9.00
N ASN A 242 -1.03 -13.75 -8.81
CA ASN A 242 -0.68 -12.52 -9.52
C ASN A 242 -0.67 -12.76 -11.04
N VAL A 243 0.04 -13.78 -11.49
CA VAL A 243 0.08 -14.18 -12.92
C VAL A 243 -1.32 -14.53 -13.44
N HIS A 244 -2.10 -15.28 -12.66
CA HIS A 244 -3.47 -15.65 -13.03
C HIS A 244 -4.35 -14.39 -13.20
N ASN A 245 -4.31 -13.48 -12.25
CA ASN A 245 -5.10 -12.25 -12.29
C ASN A 245 -4.73 -11.35 -13.48
N HIS A 246 -3.44 -11.19 -13.77
CA HIS A 246 -2.98 -10.42 -14.93
C HIS A 246 -3.51 -11.04 -16.25
N LYS A 247 -3.40 -12.35 -16.41
CA LYS A 247 -3.92 -13.05 -17.62
C LYS A 247 -5.43 -12.88 -17.76
N ALA A 248 -6.19 -12.95 -16.66
CA ALA A 248 -7.63 -12.76 -16.68
C ALA A 248 -8.00 -11.34 -17.15
N PHE A 249 -7.31 -10.31 -16.67
CA PHE A 249 -7.53 -8.92 -17.11
C PHE A 249 -7.17 -8.70 -18.59
N ASP A 250 -6.08 -9.29 -19.08
CA ASP A 250 -5.71 -9.20 -20.50
C ASP A 250 -6.76 -9.85 -21.40
N LEU A 251 -7.31 -11.00 -21.00
CA LEU A 251 -8.37 -11.68 -21.74
C LEU A 251 -9.68 -10.88 -21.76
N GLU A 252 -10.10 -10.30 -20.64
CA GLU A 252 -11.28 -9.42 -20.59
C GLU A 252 -11.11 -8.21 -21.53
N LYS A 253 -9.95 -7.56 -21.49
CA LYS A 253 -9.66 -6.39 -22.31
C LYS A 253 -9.69 -6.73 -23.80
N ASN A 254 -9.06 -7.82 -24.20
CA ASN A 254 -9.02 -8.26 -25.60
C ASN A 254 -10.39 -8.76 -26.09
N SER A 255 -11.23 -9.36 -25.23
CA SER A 255 -12.58 -9.76 -25.60
C SER A 255 -13.52 -8.61 -25.87
N VAL A 256 -13.37 -7.49 -25.15
CA VAL A 256 -14.14 -6.26 -25.39
C VAL A 256 -13.73 -5.58 -26.71
N LEU A 257 -12.44 -5.62 -27.07
CA LEU A 257 -11.93 -5.06 -28.32
C LEU A 257 -12.35 -5.86 -29.58
N THR A 258 -12.72 -7.13 -29.41
CA THR A 258 -13.20 -7.99 -30.52
C THR A 258 -14.70 -7.89 -30.77
N LEU A 259 -15.45 -7.15 -29.96
CA LEU A 259 -16.90 -6.93 -30.12
C LEU A 259 -17.23 -5.61 -30.88
N PHE A 260 -16.23 -4.86 -31.29
CA PHE A 260 -16.29 -3.66 -32.12
C PHE A 260 -15.38 -3.80 -33.33
#